data_1c988fe8c49845e1401e7773d52ee2d1
#
_entry.id   1c988fe8c49845e1401e7773d52ee2d1
#
_cell.length_a   1.000
_cell.length_b   1.000
_cell.length_c   1.000
_cell.angle_alpha   90.00
_cell.angle_beta   90.00
_cell.angle_gamma   90.00
#
_symmetry.space_group_name_H-M   'P 1'
#
loop_
_entity.id
_entity.type
_entity.pdbx_description
1 polymer ?
#
loop_
_entity_poly.entity_id
_entity_poly.type
_entity_poly.pdbx_seq_one_letter_code
_entity_poly.pdbx_strand_id
1 'polypeptide(L)'
;QQVNVCAMVSVWYLLGTLTTGAKPLSQSVCRGAFVLYILFINLASAHHLLVDPGVSATWKIWNTSYAMYLAVLASMIHGFTVPASVEVAMRKKGYQNGLFGWLAAAPWSNPGFSGFFLSLVIFGFGGGITGVVLGTQQINIMAHNTLRIPGHFHVTVVGGTTLAFMAVTYYVVPLIFRKEFYARALCRLQPWIFGIGITTMAIGMSFAGSYGVPRRHWDVEFSGAQFATGFDSGAHVMLGLMGIGATIAVIGLLLYVGLVVATVFFGRSNAGKAMVPWHVERQTAGVTRTASGHDDDHHTPGTFVLAGIF
;
A
#
# COMPACT_ATOMS: atom_id res chain seq x y z
N GLN A 1 -12.51 0.69 7.24
CA GLN A 1 -12.16 1.52 6.09
C GLN A 1 -11.50 2.83 6.54
N GLN A 2 -12.12 3.60 7.45
CA GLN A 2 -11.58 4.87 7.95
C GLN A 2 -10.21 4.70 8.62
N VAL A 3 -10.06 3.72 9.50
CA VAL A 3 -8.79 3.43 10.17
C VAL A 3 -7.71 3.08 9.14
N ASN A 4 -8.04 2.24 8.15
CA ASN A 4 -7.07 1.83 7.14
C ASN A 4 -6.54 3.03 6.36
N VAL A 5 -7.40 3.83 5.73
CA VAL A 5 -6.91 4.91 4.86
C VAL A 5 -6.31 6.06 5.66
N CYS A 6 -6.94 6.53 6.74
CA CYS A 6 -6.41 7.66 7.50
C CYS A 6 -5.10 7.32 8.19
N ALA A 7 -5.00 6.16 8.85
CA ALA A 7 -3.79 5.76 9.55
C ALA A 7 -2.66 5.40 8.55
N MET A 8 -2.97 4.64 7.51
CA MET A 8 -2.00 4.24 6.48
C MET A 8 -1.41 5.47 5.77
N VAL A 9 -2.24 6.39 5.31
CA VAL A 9 -1.78 7.59 4.59
C VAL A 9 -0.95 8.49 5.52
N SER A 10 -1.32 8.60 6.79
CA SER A 10 -0.51 9.32 7.79
C SER A 10 0.87 8.69 7.94
N VAL A 11 0.96 7.35 7.93
CA VAL A 11 2.23 6.62 7.96
C VAL A 11 3.05 6.88 6.69
N TRP A 12 2.44 6.98 5.50
CA TRP A 12 3.15 7.31 4.26
C TRP A 12 3.83 8.69 4.34
N TYR A 13 3.12 9.73 4.82
CA TYR A 13 3.72 11.05 5.02
C TYR A 13 4.84 11.02 6.06
N LEU A 14 4.63 10.31 7.17
CA LEU A 14 5.63 10.17 8.23
C LEU A 14 6.90 9.50 7.69
N LEU A 15 6.77 8.36 7.03
CA LEU A 15 7.91 7.61 6.51
C LEU A 15 8.57 8.33 5.33
N GLY A 16 7.82 9.00 4.47
CA GLY A 16 8.37 9.89 3.45
C GLY A 16 9.28 10.95 4.06
N THR A 17 8.82 11.60 5.13
CA THR A 17 9.62 12.59 5.87
C THR A 17 10.84 11.97 6.54
N LEU A 18 10.67 10.87 7.26
CA LEU A 18 11.78 10.22 8.02
C LEU A 18 12.86 9.65 7.09
N THR A 19 12.48 9.12 5.93
CA THR A 19 13.42 8.43 5.03
C THR A 19 14.07 9.34 4.01
N THR A 20 13.34 10.35 3.53
CA THR A 20 13.82 11.23 2.45
C THR A 20 13.90 12.70 2.83
N GLY A 21 13.36 13.10 3.99
CA GLY A 21 13.21 14.51 4.36
C GLY A 21 12.08 15.22 3.60
N ALA A 22 11.18 14.46 2.97
CA ALA A 22 10.05 15.01 2.24
C ALA A 22 9.13 15.82 3.15
N LYS A 23 8.67 16.94 2.64
CA LYS A 23 7.60 17.74 3.26
C LYS A 23 6.39 17.70 2.35
N PRO A 24 5.15 17.65 2.88
CA PRO A 24 3.96 17.73 2.02
C PRO A 24 4.02 18.94 1.10
N LEU A 25 3.77 18.74 -0.20
CA LEU A 25 3.80 19.83 -1.20
C LEU A 25 2.88 20.99 -0.80
N SER A 26 1.72 20.66 -0.29
CA SER A 26 0.77 21.62 0.25
C SER A 26 0.08 21.01 1.47
N GLN A 27 0.33 21.60 2.64
CA GLN A 27 -0.33 21.15 3.86
C GLN A 27 -1.84 21.37 3.82
N SER A 28 -2.30 22.45 3.20
CA SER A 28 -3.73 22.75 3.06
C SER A 28 -4.43 21.72 2.21
N VAL A 29 -3.85 21.35 1.06
CA VAL A 29 -4.40 20.31 0.16
C VAL A 29 -4.41 18.95 0.87
N CYS A 30 -3.33 18.56 1.53
CA CYS A 30 -3.26 17.30 2.26
C CYS A 30 -4.29 17.23 3.39
N ARG A 31 -4.43 18.29 4.19
CA ARG A 31 -5.45 18.36 5.25
C ARG A 31 -6.87 18.33 4.68
N GLY A 32 -7.12 19.06 3.59
CA GLY A 32 -8.41 19.01 2.89
C GLY A 32 -8.75 17.61 2.41
N ALA A 33 -7.78 16.87 1.87
CA ALA A 33 -7.99 15.48 1.45
C ALA A 33 -8.33 14.56 2.63
N PHE A 34 -7.72 14.74 3.82
CA PHE A 34 -8.14 13.99 5.01
C PHE A 34 -9.55 14.35 5.46
N VAL A 35 -9.97 15.61 5.34
CA VAL A 35 -11.37 15.99 5.61
C VAL A 35 -12.32 15.31 4.62
N LEU A 36 -11.98 15.26 3.33
CA LEU A 36 -12.74 14.51 2.33
C LEU A 36 -12.85 13.02 2.69
N TYR A 37 -11.77 12.40 3.19
CA TYR A 37 -11.83 11.02 3.68
C TYR A 37 -12.82 10.87 4.83
N ILE A 38 -12.72 11.70 5.87
CA ILE A 38 -13.60 11.61 7.03
C ILE A 38 -15.06 11.76 6.61
N LEU A 39 -15.37 12.70 5.73
CA LEU A 39 -16.73 12.93 5.27
C LEU A 39 -17.23 11.79 4.37
N PHE A 40 -16.54 11.50 3.28
CA PHE A 40 -17.07 10.66 2.22
C PHE A 40 -16.83 9.17 2.43
N ILE A 41 -15.76 8.74 3.08
CA ILE A 41 -15.57 7.33 3.43
C ILE A 41 -16.59 6.86 4.46
N ASN A 42 -16.97 7.70 5.42
CA ASN A 42 -18.05 7.38 6.35
C ASN A 42 -19.39 7.20 5.63
N LEU A 43 -19.66 8.05 4.65
CA LEU A 43 -20.88 7.98 3.85
C LEU A 43 -20.85 6.84 2.83
N ALA A 44 -19.67 6.45 2.34
CA ALA A 44 -19.46 5.41 1.32
C ALA A 44 -19.36 3.98 1.88
N SER A 45 -19.74 3.73 3.12
CA SER A 45 -19.51 2.45 3.80
C SER A 45 -20.32 1.27 3.26
N ALA A 46 -21.35 1.51 2.46
CA ALA A 46 -22.22 0.46 1.93
C ALA A 46 -21.82 -0.08 0.55
N HIS A 47 -20.71 0.34 -0.04
CA HIS A 47 -20.26 -0.13 -1.36
C HIS A 47 -20.00 -1.65 -1.43
N HIS A 48 -19.81 -2.33 -0.30
CA HIS A 48 -19.74 -3.78 -0.22
C HIS A 48 -21.11 -4.47 -0.03
N LEU A 49 -22.17 -3.70 0.14
CA LEU A 49 -23.53 -4.18 0.41
C LEU A 49 -24.48 -3.97 -0.79
N LEU A 50 -23.93 -3.77 -1.99
CA LEU A 50 -24.71 -3.38 -3.17
C LEU A 50 -25.78 -4.41 -3.58
N VAL A 51 -25.51 -5.69 -3.33
CA VAL A 51 -26.43 -6.78 -3.66
C VAL A 51 -27.10 -7.38 -2.43
N ASP A 52 -26.79 -6.88 -1.22
CA ASP A 52 -27.42 -7.36 0.00
C ASP A 52 -28.86 -6.85 0.11
N PRO A 53 -29.79 -7.67 0.65
CA PRO A 53 -31.17 -7.27 0.88
C PRO A 53 -31.30 -6.23 2.00
N GLY A 54 -32.41 -5.54 2.07
CA GLY A 54 -32.75 -4.62 3.16
C GLY A 54 -32.21 -3.19 3.00
N VAL A 55 -31.45 -2.90 1.94
CA VAL A 55 -30.95 -1.55 1.62
C VAL A 55 -31.65 -1.04 0.37
N SER A 56 -32.23 0.18 0.42
CA SER A 56 -32.96 0.75 -0.73
C SER A 56 -32.03 1.00 -1.92
N ALA A 57 -32.56 0.90 -3.14
CA ALA A 57 -31.84 1.18 -4.37
C ALA A 57 -31.29 2.61 -4.39
N THR A 58 -32.07 3.59 -3.98
CA THR A 58 -31.67 4.99 -3.90
C THR A 58 -30.46 5.18 -2.98
N TRP A 59 -30.45 4.52 -1.81
CA TRP A 59 -29.32 4.61 -0.90
C TRP A 59 -28.07 3.95 -1.46
N LYS A 60 -28.21 2.81 -2.12
CA LYS A 60 -27.10 2.13 -2.81
C LYS A 60 -26.47 3.01 -3.88
N ILE A 61 -27.29 3.63 -4.73
CA ILE A 61 -26.84 4.53 -5.80
C ILE A 61 -26.12 5.75 -5.20
N TRP A 62 -26.73 6.39 -4.21
CA TRP A 62 -26.15 7.57 -3.59
C TRP A 62 -24.79 7.26 -2.94
N ASN A 63 -24.74 6.16 -2.20
CA ASN A 63 -23.55 5.73 -1.48
C ASN A 63 -22.38 5.39 -2.42
N THR A 64 -22.66 4.66 -3.50
CA THR A 64 -21.62 4.21 -4.42
C THR A 64 -21.26 5.22 -5.49
N SER A 65 -22.26 5.90 -6.08
CA SER A 65 -21.99 6.81 -7.20
C SER A 65 -21.49 8.17 -6.75
N TYR A 66 -21.96 8.67 -5.62
CA TYR A 66 -21.56 10.01 -5.16
C TYR A 66 -20.52 9.95 -4.04
N ALA A 67 -20.85 9.31 -2.93
CA ALA A 67 -19.99 9.32 -1.76
C ALA A 67 -18.67 8.59 -2.01
N MET A 68 -18.70 7.45 -2.70
CA MET A 68 -17.48 6.67 -2.97
C MET A 68 -16.53 7.38 -3.95
N TYR A 69 -17.05 7.99 -5.01
CA TYR A 69 -16.18 8.71 -5.96
C TYR A 69 -15.54 9.95 -5.34
N LEU A 70 -16.23 10.62 -4.41
CA LEU A 70 -15.64 11.72 -3.64
C LEU A 70 -14.59 11.22 -2.65
N ALA A 71 -14.75 10.02 -2.09
CA ALA A 71 -13.70 9.38 -1.30
C ALA A 71 -12.48 8.97 -2.15
N VAL A 72 -12.71 8.51 -3.39
CA VAL A 72 -11.64 8.21 -4.35
C VAL A 72 -10.84 9.46 -4.69
N LEU A 73 -11.48 10.63 -4.83
CA LEU A 73 -10.80 11.91 -5.06
C LEU A 73 -9.76 12.19 -3.96
N ALA A 74 -10.11 11.95 -2.70
CA ALA A 74 -9.16 12.08 -1.59
C ALA A 74 -7.97 11.12 -1.73
N SER A 75 -8.22 9.87 -2.15
CA SER A 75 -7.16 8.88 -2.42
C SER A 75 -6.23 9.35 -3.56
N MET A 76 -6.78 9.90 -4.62
CA MET A 76 -5.99 10.41 -5.75
C MET A 76 -5.11 11.60 -5.32
N ILE A 77 -5.64 12.51 -4.51
CA ILE A 77 -4.86 13.63 -3.97
C ILE A 77 -3.66 13.12 -3.17
N HIS A 78 -3.86 12.16 -2.27
CA HIS A 78 -2.77 11.58 -1.49
C HIS A 78 -1.84 10.71 -2.35
N GLY A 79 -2.39 9.94 -3.28
CA GLY A 79 -1.65 9.12 -4.24
C GLY A 79 -0.70 9.95 -5.12
N PHE A 80 -1.06 11.21 -5.39
CA PHE A 80 -0.18 12.16 -6.07
C PHE A 80 0.76 12.87 -5.09
N THR A 81 0.25 13.45 -4.00
CA THR A 81 1.04 14.34 -3.13
C THR A 81 2.14 13.62 -2.37
N VAL A 82 1.97 12.35 -2.00
CA VAL A 82 3.00 11.60 -1.28
C VAL A 82 4.23 11.35 -2.16
N PRO A 83 4.13 10.70 -3.35
CA PRO A 83 5.29 10.49 -4.21
C PRO A 83 5.87 11.81 -4.74
N ALA A 84 5.04 12.82 -5.04
CA ALA A 84 5.51 14.14 -5.45
C ALA A 84 6.34 14.84 -4.36
N SER A 85 5.95 14.70 -3.11
CA SER A 85 6.73 15.22 -1.97
C SER A 85 8.11 14.53 -1.86
N VAL A 86 8.14 13.21 -2.10
CA VAL A 86 9.39 12.44 -2.15
C VAL A 86 10.24 12.87 -3.35
N GLU A 87 9.64 13.04 -4.52
CA GLU A 87 10.34 13.50 -5.73
C GLU A 87 11.01 14.85 -5.51
N VAL A 88 10.28 15.85 -4.98
CA VAL A 88 10.86 17.16 -4.65
C VAL A 88 12.02 17.03 -3.70
N ALA A 89 11.88 16.23 -2.63
CA ALA A 89 12.96 16.03 -1.66
C ALA A 89 14.20 15.40 -2.29
N MET A 90 14.02 14.42 -3.16
CA MET A 90 15.12 13.74 -3.85
C MET A 90 15.77 14.65 -4.90
N ARG A 91 15.00 15.41 -5.67
CA ARG A 91 15.53 16.38 -6.64
C ARG A 91 16.31 17.50 -5.96
N LYS A 92 15.86 18.01 -4.81
CA LYS A 92 16.62 18.99 -3.99
C LYS A 92 17.94 18.41 -3.45
N LYS A 93 18.08 17.09 -3.36
CA LYS A 93 19.35 16.42 -3.03
C LYS A 93 20.28 16.22 -4.23
N GLY A 94 19.87 16.67 -5.43
CA GLY A 94 20.68 16.60 -6.66
C GLY A 94 20.32 15.43 -7.59
N TYR A 95 19.30 14.61 -7.29
CA TYR A 95 18.87 13.51 -8.17
C TYR A 95 17.89 14.01 -9.24
N GLN A 96 18.41 14.80 -10.19
CA GLN A 96 17.60 15.51 -11.19
C GLN A 96 17.56 14.83 -12.56
N ASN A 97 18.23 13.70 -12.74
CA ASN A 97 18.36 13.05 -14.05
C ASN A 97 17.04 12.42 -14.52
N GLY A 98 16.47 12.96 -15.59
CA GLY A 98 15.28 12.42 -16.24
C GLY A 98 14.03 12.40 -15.35
N LEU A 99 13.02 11.64 -15.80
CA LEU A 99 11.73 11.55 -15.10
C LEU A 99 11.82 10.75 -13.81
N PHE A 100 12.57 9.65 -13.80
CA PHE A 100 12.58 8.67 -12.71
C PHE A 100 13.93 8.52 -12.01
N GLY A 101 14.91 9.38 -12.28
CA GLY A 101 16.20 9.35 -11.61
C GLY A 101 16.09 9.50 -10.09
N TRP A 102 15.18 10.33 -9.62
CA TRP A 102 14.85 10.48 -8.20
C TRP A 102 14.34 9.18 -7.55
N LEU A 103 13.53 8.42 -8.29
CA LEU A 103 12.97 7.16 -7.81
C LEU A 103 14.02 6.05 -7.78
N ALA A 104 14.86 5.96 -8.81
CA ALA A 104 15.97 5.01 -8.85
C ALA A 104 16.99 5.26 -7.72
N ALA A 105 17.22 6.55 -7.38
CA ALA A 105 18.12 6.96 -6.30
C ALA A 105 17.48 6.97 -4.91
N ALA A 106 16.18 6.67 -4.80
CA ALA A 106 15.49 6.62 -3.53
C ALA A 106 16.09 5.55 -2.60
N PRO A 107 15.95 5.68 -1.28
CA PRO A 107 16.61 4.80 -0.32
C PRO A 107 15.94 3.43 -0.19
N TRP A 108 15.90 2.64 -1.27
CA TRP A 108 15.28 1.31 -1.33
C TRP A 108 15.88 0.29 -0.36
N SER A 109 17.12 0.50 0.07
CA SER A 109 17.76 -0.31 1.11
C SER A 109 17.22 -0.03 2.52
N ASN A 110 16.44 1.03 2.71
CA ASN A 110 15.77 1.34 3.95
C ASN A 110 14.41 0.61 3.99
N PRO A 111 14.18 -0.35 4.91
CA PRO A 111 12.94 -1.11 4.95
C PRO A 111 11.70 -0.26 5.25
N GLY A 112 11.87 0.87 5.93
CA GLY A 112 10.79 1.84 6.12
C GLY A 112 10.40 2.49 4.81
N PHE A 113 11.38 2.87 3.95
CA PHE A 113 11.11 3.43 2.64
C PHE A 113 10.47 2.40 1.71
N SER A 114 11.13 1.27 1.51
CA SER A 114 10.63 0.24 0.59
C SER A 114 9.25 -0.26 1.00
N GLY A 115 9.01 -0.45 2.30
CA GLY A 115 7.72 -0.90 2.81
C GLY A 115 6.60 0.11 2.57
N PHE A 116 6.81 1.40 2.87
CA PHE A 116 5.75 2.38 2.65
C PHE A 116 5.50 2.64 1.16
N PHE A 117 6.56 2.68 0.34
CA PHE A 117 6.40 2.95 -1.09
C PHE A 117 5.73 1.76 -1.81
N LEU A 118 6.09 0.53 -1.45
CA LEU A 118 5.37 -0.67 -1.91
C LEU A 118 3.92 -0.66 -1.45
N SER A 119 3.65 -0.30 -0.19
CA SER A 119 2.29 -0.14 0.33
C SER A 119 1.48 0.86 -0.50
N LEU A 120 2.06 2.02 -0.84
CA LEU A 120 1.44 3.03 -1.67
C LEU A 120 1.12 2.50 -3.07
N VAL A 121 2.07 1.82 -3.70
CA VAL A 121 1.88 1.25 -5.05
C VAL A 121 0.83 0.15 -5.04
N ILE A 122 0.91 -0.80 -4.10
CA ILE A 122 -0.03 -1.91 -4.01
C ILE A 122 -1.44 -1.40 -3.70
N PHE A 123 -1.57 -0.47 -2.75
CA PHE A 123 -2.86 0.13 -2.41
C PHE A 123 -3.40 0.98 -3.56
N GLY A 124 -2.60 1.86 -4.12
CA GLY A 124 -3.02 2.78 -5.17
C GLY A 124 -3.47 2.04 -6.42
N PHE A 125 -2.58 1.25 -7.01
CA PHE A 125 -2.89 0.53 -8.25
C PHE A 125 -3.78 -0.70 -8.01
N GLY A 126 -3.41 -1.58 -7.10
CA GLY A 126 -4.17 -2.79 -6.83
C GLY A 126 -5.49 -2.50 -6.14
N GLY A 127 -5.45 -1.78 -5.03
CA GLY A 127 -6.61 -1.49 -4.19
C GLY A 127 -7.54 -0.45 -4.79
N GLY A 128 -7.00 0.68 -5.26
CA GLY A 128 -7.79 1.79 -5.81
C GLY A 128 -8.57 1.38 -7.04
N ILE A 129 -7.89 0.83 -8.05
CA ILE A 129 -8.53 0.40 -9.31
C ILE A 129 -9.56 -0.69 -9.05
N THR A 130 -9.21 -1.73 -8.30
CA THR A 130 -10.16 -2.82 -8.01
C THR A 130 -11.34 -2.34 -7.16
N GLY A 131 -11.14 -1.34 -6.29
CA GLY A 131 -12.19 -0.71 -5.50
C GLY A 131 -13.22 0.02 -6.37
N VAL A 132 -12.76 0.84 -7.30
CA VAL A 132 -13.63 1.54 -8.27
C VAL A 132 -14.41 0.54 -9.12
N VAL A 133 -13.73 -0.50 -9.62
CA VAL A 133 -14.36 -1.56 -10.42
C VAL A 133 -15.45 -2.27 -9.60
N LEU A 134 -15.17 -2.65 -8.36
CA LEU A 134 -16.16 -3.30 -7.48
C LEU A 134 -17.26 -2.35 -6.98
N GLY A 135 -17.02 -1.05 -7.01
CA GLY A 135 -18.04 -0.03 -6.74
C GLY A 135 -19.09 0.09 -7.83
N THR A 136 -18.83 -0.42 -9.02
CA THR A 136 -19.79 -0.46 -10.11
C THR A 136 -20.77 -1.59 -9.87
N GLN A 137 -22.08 -1.29 -9.74
CA GLN A 137 -23.10 -2.26 -9.33
C GLN A 137 -23.17 -3.48 -10.24
N GLN A 138 -23.09 -3.30 -11.55
CA GLN A 138 -23.15 -4.38 -12.54
C GLN A 138 -22.02 -5.39 -12.35
N ILE A 139 -20.82 -4.90 -12.08
CA ILE A 139 -19.65 -5.75 -11.81
C ILE A 139 -19.76 -6.37 -10.42
N ASN A 140 -20.26 -5.61 -9.44
CA ASN A 140 -20.43 -6.10 -8.08
C ASN A 140 -21.39 -7.28 -8.02
N ILE A 141 -22.50 -7.26 -8.78
CA ILE A 141 -23.44 -8.38 -8.87
C ILE A 141 -22.72 -9.69 -9.27
N MET A 142 -21.84 -9.64 -10.26
CA MET A 142 -21.06 -10.81 -10.71
C MET A 142 -19.94 -11.20 -9.74
N ALA A 143 -19.32 -10.22 -9.12
CA ALA A 143 -18.17 -10.43 -8.23
C ALA A 143 -18.56 -10.79 -6.80
N HIS A 144 -19.82 -10.50 -6.41
CA HIS A 144 -20.30 -10.72 -5.04
C HIS A 144 -20.17 -12.19 -4.64
N ASN A 145 -19.69 -12.43 -3.44
CA ASN A 145 -19.42 -13.77 -2.89
C ASN A 145 -18.37 -14.61 -3.64
N THR A 146 -17.64 -14.04 -4.59
CA THR A 146 -16.47 -14.68 -5.21
C THR A 146 -15.17 -14.28 -4.53
N LEU A 147 -14.07 -14.98 -4.84
CA LEU A 147 -12.71 -14.64 -4.39
C LEU A 147 -12.22 -13.27 -4.89
N ARG A 148 -12.90 -12.65 -5.86
CA ARG A 148 -12.58 -11.30 -6.32
C ARG A 148 -12.68 -10.25 -5.21
N ILE A 149 -13.66 -10.41 -4.30
CA ILE A 149 -13.82 -9.51 -3.16
C ILE A 149 -12.67 -9.62 -2.15
N PRO A 150 -12.30 -10.83 -1.65
CA PRO A 150 -11.09 -10.97 -0.82
C PRO A 150 -9.80 -10.54 -1.54
N GLY A 151 -9.66 -10.77 -2.85
CA GLY A 151 -8.52 -10.26 -3.62
C GLY A 151 -8.35 -8.76 -3.48
N HIS A 152 -9.42 -8.00 -3.63
CA HIS A 152 -9.43 -6.56 -3.36
C HIS A 152 -9.04 -6.23 -1.91
N PHE A 153 -9.55 -6.95 -0.91
CA PHE A 153 -9.16 -6.69 0.47
C PHE A 153 -7.68 -6.91 0.73
N HIS A 154 -7.08 -7.92 0.13
CA HIS A 154 -5.68 -8.25 0.37
C HIS A 154 -4.74 -7.20 -0.22
N VAL A 155 -5.07 -6.56 -1.33
CA VAL A 155 -4.25 -5.42 -1.80
C VAL A 155 -4.50 -4.15 -1.00
N THR A 156 -5.70 -3.92 -0.48
CA THR A 156 -6.00 -2.70 0.29
C THR A 156 -5.52 -2.80 1.74
N VAL A 157 -5.98 -3.82 2.48
CA VAL A 157 -5.73 -3.93 3.92
C VAL A 157 -4.36 -4.55 4.18
N VAL A 158 -4.05 -5.67 3.51
CA VAL A 158 -2.82 -6.41 3.81
C VAL A 158 -1.62 -5.82 3.04
N GLY A 159 -1.75 -5.62 1.73
CA GLY A 159 -0.70 -5.00 0.91
C GLY A 159 -0.52 -3.51 1.19
N GLY A 160 -1.60 -2.80 1.45
CA GLY A 160 -1.58 -1.38 1.81
C GLY A 160 -1.29 -1.17 3.30
N THR A 161 -2.29 -1.34 4.13
CA THR A 161 -2.24 -0.92 5.54
C THR A 161 -1.25 -1.73 6.36
N THR A 162 -1.28 -3.06 6.29
CA THR A 162 -0.38 -3.89 7.10
C THR A 162 1.07 -3.67 6.72
N LEU A 163 1.40 -3.58 5.44
CA LEU A 163 2.77 -3.32 5.00
C LEU A 163 3.27 -1.93 5.43
N ALA A 164 2.40 -0.90 5.41
CA ALA A 164 2.75 0.42 5.93
C ALA A 164 3.06 0.38 7.43
N PHE A 165 2.26 -0.37 8.21
CA PHE A 165 2.51 -0.53 9.64
C PHE A 165 3.76 -1.37 9.93
N MET A 166 4.04 -2.41 9.15
CA MET A 166 5.33 -3.11 9.22
C MET A 166 6.49 -2.13 8.97
N ALA A 167 6.36 -1.26 7.95
CA ALA A 167 7.38 -0.29 7.62
C ALA A 167 7.67 0.71 8.74
N VAL A 168 6.65 1.22 9.43
CA VAL A 168 6.84 2.17 10.52
C VAL A 168 7.48 1.53 11.76
N THR A 169 7.26 0.23 11.99
CA THR A 169 7.87 -0.45 13.14
C THR A 169 9.39 -0.53 13.06
N TYR A 170 9.98 -0.44 11.86
CA TYR A 170 11.43 -0.32 11.70
C TYR A 170 12.01 0.96 12.34
N TYR A 171 11.17 1.95 12.64
CA TYR A 171 11.53 3.15 13.43
C TYR A 171 11.04 3.05 14.87
N VAL A 172 9.80 2.59 15.07
CA VAL A 172 9.16 2.58 16.39
C VAL A 172 9.82 1.56 17.34
N VAL A 173 10.15 0.36 16.86
CA VAL A 173 10.77 -0.67 17.70
C VAL A 173 12.13 -0.23 18.25
N PRO A 174 13.08 0.30 17.45
CA PRO A 174 14.32 0.86 17.97
C PRO A 174 14.12 2.01 18.95
N LEU A 175 13.11 2.86 18.72
CA LEU A 175 12.80 3.98 19.62
C LEU A 175 12.36 3.51 21.01
N ILE A 176 11.44 2.55 21.06
CA ILE A 176 10.85 2.04 22.32
C ILE A 176 11.89 1.24 23.10
N PHE A 177 12.54 0.28 22.43
CA PHE A 177 13.43 -0.68 23.11
C PHE A 177 14.89 -0.23 23.20
N ARG A 178 15.24 0.92 22.62
CA ARG A 178 16.63 1.43 22.56
C ARG A 178 17.62 0.41 22.00
N LYS A 179 17.24 -0.30 20.95
CA LYS A 179 18.01 -1.35 20.30
C LYS A 179 18.10 -1.15 18.79
N GLU A 180 19.20 -1.58 18.20
CA GLU A 180 19.36 -1.64 16.75
C GLU A 180 18.67 -2.91 16.21
N PHE A 181 18.09 -2.82 15.03
CA PHE A 181 17.46 -3.98 14.40
C PHE A 181 18.47 -5.11 14.18
N TYR A 182 18.03 -6.32 14.58
CA TYR A 182 18.76 -7.55 14.35
C TYR A 182 18.72 -7.91 12.86
N ALA A 183 19.82 -8.46 12.32
CA ALA A 183 19.94 -8.94 10.93
C ALA A 183 19.45 -7.92 9.87
N ARG A 184 20.09 -6.75 9.80
CA ARG A 184 19.72 -5.64 8.89
C ARG A 184 19.52 -6.03 7.43
N ALA A 185 20.27 -7.02 6.92
CA ALA A 185 20.10 -7.52 5.56
C ALA A 185 18.72 -8.15 5.34
N LEU A 186 18.25 -8.93 6.31
CA LEU A 186 16.91 -9.53 6.26
C LEU A 186 15.81 -8.49 6.42
N CYS A 187 16.04 -7.44 7.21
CA CYS A 187 15.11 -6.30 7.30
C CYS A 187 14.89 -5.62 5.93
N ARG A 188 15.95 -5.52 5.11
CA ARG A 188 15.86 -4.93 3.75
C ARG A 188 15.03 -5.79 2.80
N LEU A 189 15.09 -7.10 2.94
CA LEU A 189 14.37 -8.06 2.08
C LEU A 189 12.90 -8.23 2.48
N GLN A 190 12.60 -8.10 3.77
CA GLN A 190 11.29 -8.44 4.31
C GLN A 190 10.12 -7.70 3.61
N PRO A 191 10.15 -6.37 3.38
CA PRO A 191 9.05 -5.68 2.71
C PRO A 191 8.81 -6.19 1.28
N TRP A 192 9.86 -6.56 0.58
CA TRP A 192 9.79 -7.11 -0.78
C TRP A 192 9.17 -8.49 -0.80
N ILE A 193 9.61 -9.40 0.09
CA ILE A 193 9.07 -10.75 0.19
C ILE A 193 7.57 -10.66 0.52
N PHE A 194 7.20 -9.86 1.52
CA PHE A 194 5.80 -9.71 1.90
C PHE A 194 4.97 -9.03 0.81
N GLY A 195 5.44 -7.91 0.26
CA GLY A 195 4.73 -7.14 -0.75
C GLY A 195 4.51 -7.92 -2.05
N ILE A 196 5.54 -8.64 -2.54
CA ILE A 196 5.42 -9.49 -3.74
C ILE A 196 4.46 -10.65 -3.45
N GLY A 197 4.60 -11.32 -2.29
CA GLY A 197 3.74 -12.44 -1.92
C GLY A 197 2.28 -12.05 -1.87
N ILE A 198 1.95 -10.97 -1.17
CA ILE A 198 0.57 -10.51 -1.04
C ILE A 198 -0.02 -10.04 -2.37
N THR A 199 0.77 -9.39 -3.22
CA THR A 199 0.33 -8.95 -4.54
C THR A 199 0.03 -10.17 -5.43
N THR A 200 0.91 -11.15 -5.46
CA THR A 200 0.73 -12.39 -6.22
C THR A 200 -0.49 -13.16 -5.75
N MET A 201 -0.67 -13.29 -4.42
CA MET A 201 -1.85 -13.94 -3.84
C MET A 201 -3.14 -13.22 -4.25
N ALA A 202 -3.17 -11.90 -4.14
CA ALA A 202 -4.36 -11.11 -4.45
C ALA A 202 -4.72 -11.12 -5.94
N ILE A 203 -3.73 -11.15 -6.83
CA ILE A 203 -3.93 -11.36 -8.27
C ILE A 203 -4.58 -12.72 -8.50
N GLY A 204 -4.02 -13.79 -7.92
CA GLY A 204 -4.59 -15.14 -8.00
C GLY A 204 -6.03 -15.19 -7.50
N MET A 205 -6.32 -14.60 -6.34
CA MET A 205 -7.68 -14.50 -5.79
C MET A 205 -8.63 -13.73 -6.71
N SER A 206 -8.20 -12.57 -7.21
CA SER A 206 -9.04 -11.71 -8.03
C SER A 206 -9.45 -12.38 -9.33
N PHE A 207 -8.51 -13.05 -10.00
CA PHE A 207 -8.79 -13.76 -11.24
C PHE A 207 -9.51 -15.08 -11.00
N ALA A 208 -9.19 -15.87 -9.96
CA ALA A 208 -9.98 -17.04 -9.58
C ALA A 208 -11.45 -16.66 -9.32
N GLY A 209 -11.67 -15.53 -8.61
CA GLY A 209 -13.03 -15.00 -8.42
C GLY A 209 -13.71 -14.57 -9.71
N SER A 210 -12.96 -14.15 -10.74
CA SER A 210 -13.51 -13.84 -12.07
C SER A 210 -13.94 -15.10 -12.85
N TYR A 211 -13.36 -16.26 -12.52
CA TYR A 211 -13.83 -17.57 -12.98
C TYR A 211 -14.98 -18.14 -12.13
N GLY A 212 -15.54 -17.36 -11.20
CA GLY A 212 -16.67 -17.76 -10.37
C GLY A 212 -16.30 -18.52 -9.10
N VAL A 213 -15.03 -18.68 -8.76
CA VAL A 213 -14.63 -19.38 -7.53
C VAL A 213 -15.19 -18.62 -6.32
N PRO A 214 -16.03 -19.29 -5.48
CA PRO A 214 -16.69 -18.63 -4.35
C PRO A 214 -15.72 -18.37 -3.21
N ARG A 215 -15.99 -17.32 -2.43
CA ARG A 215 -15.30 -17.08 -1.15
C ARG A 215 -15.98 -17.88 -0.03
N ARG A 216 -15.25 -18.10 1.07
CA ARG A 216 -15.79 -18.72 2.31
C ARG A 216 -16.20 -20.17 2.12
N HIS A 217 -15.61 -20.88 1.18
CA HIS A 217 -15.84 -22.30 1.02
C HIS A 217 -14.83 -23.09 1.87
N TRP A 218 -15.32 -24.07 2.60
CA TRP A 218 -14.50 -24.90 3.50
C TRP A 218 -13.84 -26.07 2.79
N ASP A 219 -14.40 -26.47 1.67
CA ASP A 219 -13.93 -27.62 0.89
C ASP A 219 -13.17 -27.12 -0.37
N VAL A 220 -11.89 -27.50 -0.48
CA VAL A 220 -11.01 -27.09 -1.59
C VAL A 220 -11.49 -27.64 -2.92
N GLU A 221 -12.11 -28.82 -2.93
CA GLU A 221 -12.65 -29.45 -4.13
C GLU A 221 -14.09 -28.99 -4.44
N PHE A 222 -14.69 -28.26 -3.53
CA PHE A 222 -16.09 -27.79 -3.63
C PHE A 222 -17.10 -28.93 -3.86
N SER A 223 -16.75 -30.15 -3.43
CA SER A 223 -17.53 -31.37 -3.68
C SER A 223 -18.94 -31.34 -3.11
N GLY A 224 -19.16 -30.58 -2.04
CA GLY A 224 -20.46 -30.37 -1.40
C GLY A 224 -21.26 -29.20 -1.94
N ALA A 225 -20.75 -28.43 -2.88
CA ALA A 225 -21.42 -27.27 -3.43
C ALA A 225 -22.34 -27.67 -4.59
N GLN A 226 -23.63 -27.34 -4.51
CA GLN A 226 -24.60 -27.67 -5.56
C GLN A 226 -24.29 -27.06 -6.93
N PHE A 227 -23.44 -26.03 -6.98
CA PHE A 227 -23.03 -25.30 -8.19
C PHE A 227 -21.61 -25.63 -8.63
N ALA A 228 -20.91 -26.52 -7.95
CA ALA A 228 -19.56 -26.93 -8.34
C ALA A 228 -19.61 -27.96 -9.49
N THR A 229 -20.03 -27.52 -10.62
CA THR A 229 -19.67 -28.16 -11.90
C THR A 229 -18.23 -27.70 -12.17
N GLY A 230 -17.28 -28.65 -12.27
CA GLY A 230 -15.84 -28.43 -12.35
C GLY A 230 -15.38 -27.07 -12.87
N PHE A 231 -14.56 -26.38 -12.10
CA PHE A 231 -13.98 -25.11 -12.52
C PHE A 231 -13.09 -25.31 -13.76
N ASP A 232 -13.07 -24.28 -14.61
CA ASP A 232 -12.15 -24.18 -15.73
C ASP A 232 -10.68 -24.33 -15.27
N SER A 233 -9.83 -24.88 -16.13
CA SER A 233 -8.40 -24.97 -15.90
C SER A 233 -7.77 -23.63 -15.51
N GLY A 234 -8.28 -22.51 -16.07
CA GLY A 234 -7.88 -21.16 -15.69
C GLY A 234 -8.11 -20.83 -14.22
N ALA A 235 -9.23 -21.27 -13.65
CA ALA A 235 -9.50 -21.11 -12.21
C ALA A 235 -8.46 -21.86 -11.35
N HIS A 236 -8.10 -23.08 -11.71
CA HIS A 236 -7.10 -23.88 -11.00
C HIS A 236 -5.69 -23.24 -11.07
N VAL A 237 -5.31 -22.69 -12.22
CA VAL A 237 -4.05 -21.95 -12.37
C VAL A 237 -4.04 -20.72 -11.44
N MET A 238 -5.14 -19.98 -11.37
CA MET A 238 -5.24 -18.81 -10.50
C MET A 238 -5.26 -19.17 -9.02
N LEU A 239 -5.89 -20.28 -8.64
CA LEU A 239 -5.82 -20.81 -7.27
C LEU A 239 -4.39 -21.26 -6.92
N GLY A 240 -3.68 -21.88 -7.85
CA GLY A 240 -2.25 -22.21 -7.70
C GLY A 240 -1.41 -20.96 -7.47
N LEU A 241 -1.62 -19.90 -8.26
CA LEU A 241 -0.95 -18.61 -8.12
C LEU A 241 -1.27 -17.97 -6.75
N MET A 242 -2.53 -18.04 -6.31
CA MET A 242 -2.94 -17.61 -4.97
C MET A 242 -2.17 -18.35 -3.88
N GLY A 243 -2.05 -19.68 -3.97
CA GLY A 243 -1.32 -20.51 -3.01
C GLY A 243 0.17 -20.17 -2.93
N ILE A 244 0.83 -19.99 -4.09
CA ILE A 244 2.23 -19.57 -4.16
C ILE A 244 2.40 -18.19 -3.51
N GLY A 245 1.58 -17.23 -3.87
CA GLY A 245 1.62 -15.88 -3.31
C GLY A 245 1.38 -15.88 -1.80
N ALA A 246 0.41 -16.67 -1.31
CA ALA A 246 0.12 -16.82 0.11
C ALA A 246 1.32 -17.37 0.88
N THR A 247 1.98 -18.40 0.35
CA THR A 247 3.17 -19.00 0.96
C THR A 247 4.29 -17.97 1.09
N ILE A 248 4.58 -17.21 0.02
CA ILE A 248 5.60 -16.15 0.03
C ILE A 248 5.22 -15.05 1.05
N ALA A 249 3.95 -14.64 1.10
CA ALA A 249 3.48 -13.62 2.05
C ALA A 249 3.62 -14.09 3.51
N VAL A 250 3.28 -15.34 3.80
CA VAL A 250 3.44 -15.94 5.14
C VAL A 250 4.92 -16.00 5.53
N ILE A 251 5.82 -16.38 4.63
CA ILE A 251 7.26 -16.31 4.87
C ILE A 251 7.69 -14.88 5.21
N GLY A 252 7.24 -13.89 4.46
CA GLY A 252 7.52 -12.47 4.72
C GLY A 252 6.97 -11.99 6.07
N LEU A 253 5.79 -12.46 6.47
CA LEU A 253 5.18 -12.16 7.77
C LEU A 253 5.97 -12.81 8.92
N LEU A 254 6.29 -14.08 8.82
CA LEU A 254 7.06 -14.79 9.85
C LEU A 254 8.46 -14.20 10.00
N LEU A 255 9.10 -13.82 8.89
CA LEU A 255 10.36 -13.11 8.90
C LEU A 255 10.23 -11.77 9.65
N TYR A 256 9.17 -10.99 9.38
CA TYR A 256 8.92 -9.74 10.09
C TYR A 256 8.78 -9.95 11.60
N VAL A 257 7.93 -10.88 12.02
CA VAL A 257 7.71 -11.18 13.44
C VAL A 257 9.02 -11.65 14.09
N GLY A 258 9.74 -12.56 13.44
CA GLY A 258 11.04 -13.03 13.91
C GLY A 258 12.06 -11.91 14.07
N LEU A 259 12.13 -10.98 13.11
CA LEU A 259 13.03 -9.82 13.19
C LEU A 259 12.67 -8.87 14.33
N VAL A 260 11.39 -8.59 14.56
CA VAL A 260 10.94 -7.77 15.69
C VAL A 260 11.29 -8.43 17.02
N VAL A 261 10.94 -9.72 17.19
CA VAL A 261 11.24 -10.48 18.40
C VAL A 261 12.75 -10.55 18.65
N ALA A 262 13.52 -10.92 17.63
CA ALA A 262 14.99 -10.97 17.74
C ALA A 262 15.59 -9.61 18.09
N THR A 263 15.02 -8.50 17.58
CA THR A 263 15.47 -7.15 17.91
C THR A 263 15.23 -6.83 19.39
N VAL A 264 14.05 -7.17 19.90
CA VAL A 264 13.69 -6.90 21.29
C VAL A 264 14.58 -7.69 22.25
N PHE A 265 14.88 -8.95 21.96
CA PHE A 265 15.67 -9.79 22.87
C PHE A 265 17.17 -9.71 22.60
N PHE A 266 17.61 -9.73 21.38
CA PHE A 266 19.02 -9.87 20.97
C PHE A 266 19.61 -8.65 20.27
N GLY A 267 18.83 -7.59 20.01
CA GLY A 267 19.32 -6.38 19.39
C GLY A 267 20.42 -5.70 20.24
N ARG A 268 21.42 -5.11 19.57
CA ARG A 268 22.48 -4.35 20.24
C ARG A 268 21.90 -3.08 20.85
N SER A 269 22.36 -2.74 22.08
CA SER A 269 21.95 -1.49 22.71
C SER A 269 22.35 -0.27 21.88
N ASN A 270 21.45 0.70 21.81
CA ASN A 270 21.55 1.97 21.08
C ASN A 270 21.56 3.15 22.06
N ALA A 271 21.70 2.86 23.37
CA ALA A 271 21.74 3.87 24.42
C ALA A 271 22.90 4.86 24.16
N GLY A 272 22.57 6.16 24.23
CA GLY A 272 23.55 7.22 24.00
C GLY A 272 23.81 7.61 22.54
N LYS A 273 23.24 6.91 21.55
CA LYS A 273 23.30 7.32 20.13
C LYS A 273 22.09 8.14 19.75
N ALA A 274 22.27 9.08 18.81
CA ALA A 274 21.15 9.79 18.20
C ALA A 274 20.18 8.78 17.56
N MET A 275 18.91 8.90 17.84
CA MET A 275 17.87 7.95 17.47
C MET A 275 17.43 8.13 16.00
N VAL A 276 18.35 8.01 15.05
CA VAL A 276 18.02 7.84 13.65
C VAL A 276 18.26 6.35 13.31
N PRO A 277 17.24 5.52 13.35
CA PRO A 277 17.38 4.06 13.29
C PRO A 277 18.04 3.55 12.01
N TRP A 278 17.90 4.30 10.94
CA TRP A 278 18.47 4.03 9.62
C TRP A 278 19.15 5.31 9.16
N HIS A 279 20.48 5.37 9.34
CA HIS A 279 21.24 6.45 8.73
C HIS A 279 20.95 6.40 7.22
N VAL A 280 20.45 7.49 6.67
CA VAL A 280 20.68 7.80 5.27
C VAL A 280 22.20 7.92 5.19
N GLU A 281 22.89 6.88 4.73
CA GLU A 281 24.28 7.00 4.31
C GLU A 281 24.27 8.19 3.37
N ARG A 282 24.89 9.28 3.79
CA ARG A 282 25.14 10.39 2.90
C ARG A 282 25.99 9.78 1.79
N GLN A 283 25.39 9.46 0.66
CA GLN A 283 26.15 9.25 -0.56
C GLN A 283 26.78 10.59 -0.91
N THR A 284 27.89 10.88 -0.26
CA THR A 284 28.78 11.99 -0.57
C THR A 284 29.64 11.65 -1.79
N ALA A 285 29.10 10.95 -2.77
CA ALA A 285 29.78 10.68 -4.01
C ALA A 285 29.25 11.65 -5.08
N GLY A 286 29.99 12.74 -5.32
CA GLY A 286 30.10 13.34 -6.64
C GLY A 286 28.92 14.13 -7.18
N VAL A 287 28.05 14.71 -6.36
CA VAL A 287 27.05 15.64 -6.85
C VAL A 287 27.64 17.06 -6.85
N THR A 288 28.13 17.50 -7.99
CA THR A 288 28.38 18.90 -8.25
C THR A 288 27.05 19.66 -8.08
N ARG A 289 26.94 20.42 -6.98
CA ARG A 289 25.84 21.38 -6.78
C ARG A 289 25.95 22.45 -7.85
N THR A 290 25.16 22.36 -8.89
CA THR A 290 24.81 23.55 -9.66
C THR A 290 23.81 24.35 -8.81
N ALA A 291 24.33 25.39 -8.17
CA ALA A 291 23.50 26.37 -7.47
C ALA A 291 22.73 27.17 -8.52
N SER A 292 21.54 26.75 -8.87
CA SER A 292 20.55 27.60 -9.54
C SER A 292 19.54 28.01 -8.46
N GLY A 293 19.62 29.27 -8.10
CA GLY A 293 18.71 29.89 -7.16
C GLY A 293 17.34 30.09 -7.77
N HIS A 294 16.43 29.20 -7.45
CA HIS A 294 15.00 29.45 -7.38
C HIS A 294 14.42 28.43 -6.36
N ASP A 295 14.01 28.97 -5.23
CA ASP A 295 13.56 28.21 -4.05
C ASP A 295 12.10 27.74 -4.15
N ASP A 296 11.42 28.01 -5.27
CA ASP A 296 9.97 27.78 -5.43
C ASP A 296 9.56 26.76 -6.50
N ASP A 297 10.49 26.09 -7.18
CA ASP A 297 10.13 25.12 -8.20
C ASP A 297 9.77 23.76 -7.61
N HIS A 298 8.48 23.57 -7.37
CA HIS A 298 7.87 22.26 -7.06
C HIS A 298 7.71 21.42 -8.33
N HIS A 299 8.80 21.24 -9.09
CA HIS A 299 8.77 20.47 -10.33
C HIS A 299 8.74 18.97 -10.06
N THR A 300 7.65 18.30 -10.42
CA THR A 300 7.40 16.86 -10.16
C THR A 300 6.98 16.10 -11.43
N PRO A 301 7.78 16.16 -12.54
CA PRO A 301 7.38 15.57 -13.81
C PRO A 301 7.25 14.05 -13.73
N GLY A 302 8.09 13.37 -12.95
CA GLY A 302 8.05 11.93 -12.78
C GLY A 302 6.78 11.46 -12.09
N THR A 303 6.40 12.13 -11.00
CA THR A 303 5.16 11.83 -10.29
C THR A 303 3.93 12.15 -11.14
N PHE A 304 3.98 13.23 -11.93
CA PHE A 304 2.88 13.57 -12.83
C PHE A 304 2.64 12.49 -13.88
N VAL A 305 3.70 11.93 -14.47
CA VAL A 305 3.61 10.80 -15.40
C VAL A 305 3.07 9.56 -14.71
N LEU A 306 3.56 9.24 -13.51
CA LEU A 306 3.04 8.10 -12.74
C LEU A 306 1.54 8.27 -12.41
N ALA A 307 1.11 9.47 -12.04
CA ALA A 307 -0.30 9.75 -11.75
C ALA A 307 -1.20 9.67 -12.99
N GLY A 308 -0.67 9.96 -14.18
CA GLY A 308 -1.42 9.84 -15.43
C GLY A 308 -1.70 8.41 -15.88
N ILE A 309 -1.07 7.41 -15.25
CA ILE A 309 -1.31 5.98 -15.45
C ILE A 309 -2.50 5.49 -14.58
N PHE A 310 -2.90 6.26 -13.57
CA PHE A 310 -4.09 6.01 -12.75
C PHE A 310 -5.36 6.49 -13.44
#